data_ba84f5015f4b8e3a4f5ef85827c0d2e8
#
_entry.id   ba84f5015f4b8e3a4f5ef85827c0d2e8
#
_cell.length_a   1.000
_cell.length_b   1.000
_cell.length_c   1.000
_cell.angle_alpha   90.00
_cell.angle_beta   90.00
_cell.angle_gamma   90.00
#
_symmetry.space_group_name_H-M   'P 1'
#
loop_
_entity.id
_entity.type
_entity.pdbx_description
1 polymer ?
#
loop_
_entity_poly.entity_id
_entity_poly.type
_entity_poly.pdbx_seq_one_letter_code
_entity_poly.pdbx_strand_id
1 'polypeptide(L)'
;MVRFLIIALLPLVSLLGAAHAYAAPPSVEADEPYVGQPGKDVIWVPTPLSLVEKMLDMAAVTAKDYVMDLGSGDGRNIIAAAKRGARALGVEYDPKLVEFSRRRAAAEGVADRASFVQGDMFEADISQATVLALFLLPGNLEQLKPRFERLRPGTRIVTNGYQIAGWEPAEVGVAGGDCAPWCTAYLYIVPRSRSNRPPARRP
;
A
#
# COMPACT_ATOMS: atom_id res chain seq x y z
N MET A 1 45.77 6.58 78.59
CA MET A 1 44.55 6.16 77.89
C MET A 1 44.52 6.89 76.56
N VAL A 2 44.92 6.22 75.45
CA VAL A 2 44.98 6.80 74.11
C VAL A 2 43.81 6.19 73.30
N ARG A 3 42.85 7.02 72.86
CA ARG A 3 41.73 6.61 72.06
C ARG A 3 42.16 6.72 70.59
N PHE A 4 42.20 5.58 69.86
CA PHE A 4 42.38 5.52 68.39
C PHE A 4 41.03 5.75 67.76
N LEU A 5 40.97 6.77 66.90
CA LEU A 5 39.83 7.06 66.05
C LEU A 5 40.04 6.35 64.73
N ILE A 6 39.22 5.34 64.46
CA ILE A 6 39.22 4.62 63.16
C ILE A 6 38.29 5.37 62.18
N ILE A 7 38.88 6.02 61.21
CA ILE A 7 38.14 6.63 60.06
C ILE A 7 37.90 5.55 59.00
N ALA A 8 36.65 5.13 58.85
CA ALA A 8 36.27 4.22 57.79
C ALA A 8 36.08 5.00 56.46
N LEU A 9 36.96 4.76 55.49
CA LEU A 9 36.76 5.22 54.10
C LEU A 9 35.77 4.30 53.38
N LEU A 10 34.59 4.83 53.03
CA LEU A 10 33.65 4.20 52.11
C LEU A 10 34.07 4.47 50.67
N PRO A 11 34.14 3.44 49.81
CA PRO A 11 34.40 3.67 48.37
C PRO A 11 33.16 4.20 47.69
N LEU A 12 33.30 5.34 47.01
CA LEU A 12 32.29 5.95 46.16
C LEU A 12 32.24 5.13 44.83
N VAL A 13 31.25 4.27 44.71
CA VAL A 13 30.98 3.55 43.43
C VAL A 13 30.25 4.49 42.51
N SER A 14 30.96 5.02 41.51
CA SER A 14 30.38 5.81 40.41
C SER A 14 29.66 4.87 39.44
N LEU A 15 28.33 4.81 39.45
CA LEU A 15 27.52 4.22 38.39
C LEU A 15 27.59 5.14 37.16
N LEU A 16 28.45 4.80 36.20
CA LEU A 16 28.31 5.35 34.84
C LEU A 16 27.08 4.69 34.16
N GLY A 17 25.95 5.37 34.22
CA GLY A 17 24.80 5.02 33.41
C GLY A 17 25.09 5.27 31.92
N ALA A 18 25.24 4.21 31.13
CA ALA A 18 25.30 4.32 29.69
C ALA A 18 23.93 4.82 29.19
N ALA A 19 23.82 6.11 28.89
CA ALA A 19 22.69 6.66 28.17
C ALA A 19 22.70 6.10 26.75
N HIS A 20 21.85 5.12 26.48
CA HIS A 20 21.56 4.72 25.11
C HIS A 20 20.83 5.88 24.44
N ALA A 21 21.55 6.61 23.59
CA ALA A 21 20.93 7.60 22.72
C ALA A 21 19.98 6.85 21.75
N TYR A 22 18.70 6.92 22.01
CA TYR A 22 17.68 6.55 21.03
C TYR A 22 17.80 7.55 19.88
N ALA A 23 18.35 7.11 18.75
CA ALA A 23 18.30 7.89 17.54
C ALA A 23 16.82 8.08 17.17
N ALA A 24 16.36 9.33 17.13
CA ALA A 24 15.04 9.66 16.65
C ALA A 24 14.90 9.10 15.21
N PRO A 25 13.75 8.49 14.86
CA PRO A 25 13.53 8.05 13.49
C PRO A 25 13.70 9.26 12.55
N PRO A 26 14.28 9.07 11.34
CA PRO A 26 14.46 10.16 10.40
C PRO A 26 13.11 10.82 10.11
N SER A 27 13.08 12.15 10.17
CA SER A 27 11.87 12.91 9.87
C SER A 27 11.43 12.66 8.43
N VAL A 28 10.18 12.30 8.23
CA VAL A 28 9.57 11.99 6.90
C VAL A 28 9.51 13.24 6.01
N GLU A 29 9.64 14.44 6.60
CA GLU A 29 9.40 15.75 5.95
C GLU A 29 10.43 16.15 4.87
N ALA A 30 11.65 15.59 4.87
CA ALA A 30 12.73 16.10 3.99
C ALA A 30 12.57 15.76 2.50
N ASP A 31 11.72 14.76 2.14
CA ASP A 31 11.52 14.28 0.76
C ASP A 31 10.04 13.99 0.46
N GLU A 32 9.12 14.81 0.98
CA GLU A 32 7.69 14.59 0.75
C GLU A 32 7.33 14.84 -0.73
N PRO A 33 6.66 13.89 -1.39
CA PRO A 33 6.28 14.06 -2.78
C PRO A 33 5.21 15.16 -2.93
N TYR A 34 5.32 15.97 -3.98
CA TYR A 34 4.34 17.01 -4.28
C TYR A 34 3.47 16.64 -5.48
N VAL A 35 2.20 17.03 -5.41
CA VAL A 35 1.22 16.80 -6.49
C VAL A 35 1.70 17.41 -7.79
N GLY A 36 1.73 16.62 -8.87
CA GLY A 36 2.20 17.05 -10.17
C GLY A 36 3.68 16.84 -10.43
N GLN A 37 4.43 16.22 -9.48
CA GLN A 37 5.82 15.87 -9.76
C GLN A 37 5.91 14.87 -10.91
N PRO A 38 6.96 14.96 -11.75
CA PRO A 38 7.16 14.04 -12.87
C PRO A 38 7.30 12.59 -12.39
N GLY A 39 6.58 11.65 -13.02
CA GLY A 39 6.78 10.22 -12.92
C GLY A 39 7.27 9.66 -14.26
N LYS A 40 7.48 8.34 -14.35
CA LYS A 40 7.92 7.67 -15.58
C LYS A 40 6.90 7.82 -16.72
N ASP A 41 5.65 7.49 -16.44
CA ASP A 41 4.59 7.42 -17.46
C ASP A 41 3.53 8.50 -17.26
N VAL A 42 3.41 9.01 -16.03
CA VAL A 42 2.41 10.02 -15.61
C VAL A 42 2.97 10.92 -14.53
N ILE A 43 2.37 12.09 -14.36
CA ILE A 43 2.60 12.92 -13.15
C ILE A 43 2.01 12.21 -11.93
N TRP A 44 2.67 12.37 -10.78
CA TRP A 44 2.17 11.81 -9.54
C TRP A 44 0.96 12.61 -9.02
N VAL A 45 -0.15 11.91 -8.82
CA VAL A 45 -1.37 12.45 -8.20
C VAL A 45 -1.84 11.46 -7.14
N PRO A 46 -1.90 11.85 -5.87
CA PRO A 46 -2.31 10.96 -4.80
C PRO A 46 -3.82 10.72 -4.79
N THR A 47 -4.24 9.48 -4.55
CA THR A 47 -5.64 9.16 -4.26
C THR A 47 -6.04 9.80 -2.93
N PRO A 48 -7.15 10.56 -2.83
CA PRO A 48 -7.67 11.04 -1.55
C PRO A 48 -7.87 9.90 -0.54
N LEU A 49 -7.57 10.13 0.74
CA LEU A 49 -7.62 9.06 1.74
C LEU A 49 -9.03 8.48 1.92
N SER A 50 -10.06 9.31 1.84
CA SER A 50 -11.46 8.83 1.87
C SER A 50 -11.78 7.87 0.72
N LEU A 51 -11.18 8.09 -0.47
CA LEU A 51 -11.34 7.19 -1.61
C LEU A 51 -10.53 5.92 -1.44
N VAL A 52 -9.32 5.98 -0.86
CA VAL A 52 -8.54 4.79 -0.51
C VAL A 52 -9.36 3.86 0.40
N GLU A 53 -9.93 4.41 1.46
CA GLU A 53 -10.77 3.64 2.38
C GLU A 53 -12.00 3.05 1.66
N LYS A 54 -12.70 3.85 0.84
CA LYS A 54 -13.83 3.38 0.05
C LYS A 54 -13.46 2.24 -0.90
N MET A 55 -12.31 2.34 -1.60
CA MET A 55 -11.81 1.30 -2.49
C MET A 55 -11.55 -0.02 -1.75
N LEU A 56 -10.91 0.05 -0.57
CA LEU A 56 -10.61 -1.13 0.23
C LEU A 56 -11.86 -1.74 0.88
N ASP A 57 -12.88 -0.92 1.21
CA ASP A 57 -14.19 -1.38 1.69
C ASP A 57 -14.94 -2.12 0.58
N MET A 58 -15.04 -1.54 -0.62
CA MET A 58 -15.67 -2.17 -1.79
C MET A 58 -14.98 -3.50 -2.13
N ALA A 59 -13.66 -3.55 -2.04
CA ALA A 59 -12.90 -4.78 -2.23
C ALA A 59 -12.99 -5.72 -1.02
N ALA A 60 -13.68 -5.36 0.06
CA ALA A 60 -13.80 -6.14 1.31
C ALA A 60 -12.45 -6.68 1.80
N VAL A 61 -11.43 -5.82 1.85
CA VAL A 61 -10.06 -6.19 2.23
C VAL A 61 -10.00 -6.62 3.69
N THR A 62 -9.38 -7.78 3.92
CA THR A 62 -9.20 -8.41 5.23
C THR A 62 -7.76 -8.88 5.43
N ALA A 63 -7.43 -9.36 6.64
CA ALA A 63 -6.14 -9.94 6.97
C ALA A 63 -5.77 -11.21 6.15
N LYS A 64 -6.71 -11.78 5.41
CA LYS A 64 -6.46 -12.96 4.53
C LYS A 64 -5.99 -12.56 3.14
N ASP A 65 -6.01 -11.26 2.83
CA ASP A 65 -5.72 -10.76 1.51
C ASP A 65 -4.23 -10.50 1.27
N TYR A 66 -3.85 -10.60 0.00
CA TYR A 66 -2.63 -10.07 -0.53
C TYR A 66 -2.97 -8.94 -1.51
N VAL A 67 -2.80 -7.70 -1.04
CA VAL A 67 -3.13 -6.49 -1.81
C VAL A 67 -1.90 -6.03 -2.58
N MET A 68 -2.06 -5.70 -3.85
CA MET A 68 -0.99 -5.07 -4.63
C MET A 68 -1.46 -3.76 -5.24
N ASP A 69 -0.52 -2.82 -5.37
CA ASP A 69 -0.68 -1.54 -6.06
C ASP A 69 0.46 -1.36 -7.07
N LEU A 70 0.11 -1.03 -8.30
CA LEU A 70 1.02 -0.83 -9.42
C LEU A 70 1.13 0.67 -9.69
N GLY A 71 2.34 1.24 -9.53
CA GLY A 71 2.54 2.67 -9.45
C GLY A 71 2.08 3.20 -8.08
N SER A 72 2.62 2.59 -7.01
CA SER A 72 2.11 2.79 -5.65
C SER A 72 2.35 4.18 -5.06
N GLY A 73 3.16 5.02 -5.73
CA GLY A 73 3.43 6.39 -5.30
C GLY A 73 3.96 6.47 -3.86
N ASP A 74 3.28 7.22 -3.01
CA ASP A 74 3.60 7.39 -1.59
C ASP A 74 3.14 6.22 -0.69
N GLY A 75 2.65 5.15 -1.29
CA GLY A 75 2.29 3.90 -0.60
C GLY A 75 0.95 3.90 0.13
N ARG A 76 0.11 4.94 -0.02
CA ARG A 76 -1.13 5.11 0.78
C ARG A 76 -2.11 3.95 0.69
N ASN A 77 -2.33 3.37 -0.51
CA ASN A 77 -3.20 2.20 -0.68
C ASN A 77 -2.67 0.98 0.07
N ILE A 78 -1.36 0.76 -0.02
CA ILE A 78 -0.66 -0.37 0.60
C ILE A 78 -0.62 -0.24 2.12
N ILE A 79 -0.33 0.95 2.64
CA ILE A 79 -0.34 1.23 4.07
C ILE A 79 -1.75 1.06 4.65
N ALA A 80 -2.78 1.58 3.97
CA ALA A 80 -4.17 1.43 4.40
C ALA A 80 -4.61 -0.05 4.39
N ALA A 81 -4.22 -0.84 3.37
CA ALA A 81 -4.47 -2.28 3.34
C ALA A 81 -3.76 -3.03 4.48
N ALA A 82 -2.51 -2.67 4.77
CA ALA A 82 -1.74 -3.25 5.87
C ALA A 82 -2.34 -2.94 7.25
N LYS A 83 -2.91 -1.74 7.45
CA LYS A 83 -3.67 -1.39 8.67
C LYS A 83 -4.91 -2.27 8.87
N ARG A 84 -5.49 -2.80 7.79
CA ARG A 84 -6.58 -3.79 7.84
C ARG A 84 -6.10 -5.22 8.10
N GLY A 85 -4.78 -5.40 8.32
CA GLY A 85 -4.12 -6.68 8.59
C GLY A 85 -3.70 -7.44 7.35
N ALA A 86 -3.99 -6.96 6.13
CA ALA A 86 -3.59 -7.60 4.89
C ALA A 86 -2.07 -7.57 4.69
N ARG A 87 -1.52 -8.57 4.00
CA ARG A 87 -0.21 -8.42 3.37
C ARG A 87 -0.35 -7.52 2.16
N ALA A 88 0.59 -6.59 1.97
CA ALA A 88 0.46 -5.63 0.90
C ALA A 88 1.81 -5.30 0.25
N LEU A 89 1.82 -5.15 -1.08
CA LEU A 89 2.99 -4.83 -1.88
C LEU A 89 2.72 -3.68 -2.83
N GLY A 90 3.48 -2.60 -2.71
CA GLY A 90 3.55 -1.53 -3.68
C GLY A 90 4.71 -1.74 -4.66
N VAL A 91 4.42 -1.61 -5.95
CA VAL A 91 5.42 -1.57 -7.01
C VAL A 91 5.49 -0.14 -7.52
N GLU A 92 6.66 0.49 -7.43
CA GLU A 92 6.85 1.89 -7.81
C GLU A 92 8.15 2.05 -8.61
N TYR A 93 8.11 2.84 -9.65
CA TYR A 93 9.27 3.04 -10.52
C TYR A 93 10.31 3.99 -9.91
N ASP A 94 9.84 5.06 -9.23
CA ASP A 94 10.71 6.04 -8.61
C ASP A 94 11.29 5.52 -7.29
N PRO A 95 12.62 5.30 -7.20
CA PRO A 95 13.25 4.81 -5.98
C PRO A 95 13.08 5.74 -4.78
N LYS A 96 12.88 7.07 -5.00
CA LYS A 96 12.63 8.03 -3.93
C LYS A 96 11.24 7.81 -3.31
N LEU A 97 10.24 7.55 -4.15
CA LEU A 97 8.88 7.22 -3.67
C LEU A 97 8.86 5.86 -2.96
N VAL A 98 9.62 4.88 -3.44
CA VAL A 98 9.78 3.59 -2.75
C VAL A 98 10.34 3.78 -1.34
N GLU A 99 11.41 4.56 -1.21
CA GLU A 99 12.04 4.83 0.09
C GLU A 99 11.13 5.67 1.00
N PHE A 100 10.45 6.67 0.45
CA PHE A 100 9.45 7.44 1.16
C PHE A 100 8.33 6.54 1.72
N SER A 101 7.79 5.66 0.89
CA SER A 101 6.72 4.72 1.29
C SER A 101 7.18 3.76 2.39
N ARG A 102 8.43 3.27 2.34
CA ARG A 102 9.01 2.43 3.39
C ARG A 102 9.12 3.15 4.73
N ARG A 103 9.64 4.40 4.72
CA ARG A 103 9.72 5.22 5.93
C ARG A 103 8.33 5.48 6.51
N ARG A 104 7.37 5.79 5.64
CA ARG A 104 5.99 6.03 6.03
C ARG A 104 5.33 4.80 6.64
N ALA A 105 5.49 3.62 6.03
CA ALA A 105 4.98 2.36 6.58
C ALA A 105 5.59 2.03 7.95
N ALA A 106 6.87 2.32 8.16
CA ALA A 106 7.54 2.15 9.45
C ALA A 106 6.99 3.14 10.50
N ALA A 107 6.82 4.42 10.14
CA ALA A 107 6.24 5.43 11.03
C ALA A 107 4.79 5.11 11.42
N GLU A 108 4.02 4.49 10.53
CA GLU A 108 2.65 4.06 10.76
C GLU A 108 2.53 2.65 11.40
N GLY A 109 3.66 2.01 11.73
CA GLY A 109 3.70 0.73 12.46
C GLY A 109 3.21 -0.49 11.66
N VAL A 110 3.31 -0.44 10.32
CA VAL A 110 2.81 -1.51 9.43
C VAL A 110 3.88 -2.11 8.52
N ALA A 111 5.17 -1.82 8.77
CA ALA A 111 6.28 -2.29 7.93
C ALA A 111 6.42 -3.83 7.88
N ASP A 112 5.82 -4.55 8.82
CA ASP A 112 5.76 -6.01 8.83
C ASP A 112 4.80 -6.59 7.78
N ARG A 113 3.84 -5.79 7.29
CA ARG A 113 2.80 -6.18 6.31
C ARG A 113 2.85 -5.37 5.01
N ALA A 114 3.36 -4.14 5.06
CA ALA A 114 3.49 -3.24 3.91
C ALA A 114 4.91 -3.30 3.36
N SER A 115 5.07 -3.81 2.15
CA SER A 115 6.35 -3.87 1.44
C SER A 115 6.31 -3.00 0.19
N PHE A 116 7.47 -2.47 -0.21
CA PHE A 116 7.60 -1.65 -1.42
C PHE A 116 8.83 -2.05 -2.19
N VAL A 117 8.69 -2.21 -3.49
CA VAL A 117 9.78 -2.58 -4.39
C VAL A 117 9.88 -1.59 -5.55
N GLN A 118 11.11 -1.26 -5.92
CA GLN A 118 11.32 -0.54 -7.16
C GLN A 118 11.09 -1.49 -8.34
N GLY A 119 10.26 -1.07 -9.30
CA GLY A 119 9.99 -1.89 -10.47
C GLY A 119 9.05 -1.23 -11.46
N ASP A 120 8.99 -1.83 -12.63
CA ASP A 120 8.03 -1.46 -13.66
C ASP A 120 6.69 -2.17 -13.38
N MET A 121 5.59 -1.40 -13.33
CA MET A 121 4.25 -1.95 -13.11
C MET A 121 3.84 -2.97 -14.18
N PHE A 122 4.35 -2.82 -15.40
CA PHE A 122 4.04 -3.73 -16.50
C PHE A 122 4.78 -5.06 -16.42
N GLU A 123 5.87 -5.15 -15.65
CA GLU A 123 6.67 -6.36 -15.47
C GLU A 123 6.41 -7.07 -14.14
N ALA A 124 5.79 -6.38 -13.16
CA ALA A 124 5.54 -6.91 -11.83
C ALA A 124 4.71 -8.21 -11.85
N ASP A 125 5.11 -9.22 -11.10
CA ASP A 125 4.31 -10.45 -10.95
C ASP A 125 3.10 -10.20 -10.04
N ILE A 126 1.92 -10.15 -10.64
CA ILE A 126 0.64 -9.95 -9.94
C ILE A 126 -0.13 -11.26 -9.69
N SER A 127 0.44 -12.41 -10.05
CA SER A 127 -0.26 -13.71 -10.04
C SER A 127 -0.78 -14.15 -8.65
N GLN A 128 -0.15 -13.64 -7.59
CA GLN A 128 -0.51 -13.97 -6.21
C GLN A 128 -1.49 -12.97 -5.59
N ALA A 129 -1.77 -11.85 -6.25
CA ALA A 129 -2.69 -10.85 -5.72
C ALA A 129 -4.10 -11.43 -5.54
N THR A 130 -4.71 -11.13 -4.40
CA THR A 130 -6.15 -11.35 -4.17
C THR A 130 -6.94 -10.07 -4.39
N VAL A 131 -6.24 -8.92 -4.26
CA VAL A 131 -6.78 -7.60 -4.54
C VAL A 131 -5.72 -6.76 -5.27
N LEU A 132 -6.13 -6.07 -6.33
CA LEU A 132 -5.39 -4.95 -6.91
C LEU A 132 -6.13 -3.65 -6.58
N ALA A 133 -5.44 -2.68 -5.97
CA ALA A 133 -5.97 -1.35 -5.65
C ALA A 133 -5.19 -0.32 -6.47
N LEU A 134 -5.80 0.24 -7.51
CA LEU A 134 -5.08 0.92 -8.59
C LEU A 134 -5.57 2.35 -8.82
N PHE A 135 -4.63 3.26 -9.06
CA PHE A 135 -4.91 4.56 -9.67
C PHE A 135 -4.03 4.75 -10.92
N LEU A 136 -4.53 4.31 -12.05
CA LEU A 136 -3.80 4.30 -13.32
C LEU A 136 -4.64 4.95 -14.42
N LEU A 137 -3.96 5.60 -15.37
CA LEU A 137 -4.62 6.16 -16.55
C LEU A 137 -5.23 5.06 -17.43
N PRO A 138 -6.23 5.39 -18.27
CA PRO A 138 -6.91 4.43 -19.14
C PRO A 138 -5.96 3.61 -20.02
N GLY A 139 -4.92 4.24 -20.60
CA GLY A 139 -3.93 3.55 -21.42
C GLY A 139 -3.13 2.49 -20.66
N ASN A 140 -2.78 2.79 -19.39
CA ASN A 140 -2.06 1.84 -18.53
C ASN A 140 -2.96 0.66 -18.14
N LEU A 141 -4.23 0.93 -17.81
CA LEU A 141 -5.22 -0.12 -17.53
C LEU A 141 -5.44 -1.03 -18.74
N GLU A 142 -5.49 -0.47 -19.95
CA GLU A 142 -5.65 -1.24 -21.18
C GLU A 142 -4.43 -2.13 -21.45
N GLN A 143 -3.23 -1.62 -21.25
CA GLN A 143 -1.99 -2.40 -21.38
C GLN A 143 -1.90 -3.53 -20.36
N LEU A 144 -2.39 -3.32 -19.13
CA LEU A 144 -2.39 -4.32 -18.06
C LEU A 144 -3.54 -5.33 -18.16
N LYS A 145 -4.62 -5.01 -18.91
CA LYS A 145 -5.82 -5.83 -19.00
C LYS A 145 -5.56 -7.30 -19.34
N PRO A 146 -4.71 -7.68 -20.32
CA PRO A 146 -4.41 -9.09 -20.62
C PRO A 146 -3.80 -9.83 -19.42
N ARG A 147 -3.16 -9.13 -18.50
CA ARG A 147 -2.60 -9.70 -17.28
C ARG A 147 -3.67 -9.84 -16.20
N PHE A 148 -4.61 -8.89 -16.11
CA PHE A 148 -5.78 -9.00 -15.23
C PHE A 148 -6.66 -10.22 -15.58
N GLU A 149 -6.82 -10.50 -16.85
CA GLU A 149 -7.59 -11.66 -17.34
C GLU A 149 -6.99 -13.02 -16.94
N ARG A 150 -5.70 -13.05 -16.62
CA ARG A 150 -4.98 -14.26 -16.16
C ARG A 150 -4.95 -14.43 -14.65
N LEU A 151 -5.44 -13.46 -13.89
CA LEU A 151 -5.54 -13.55 -12.45
C LEU A 151 -6.49 -14.68 -12.04
N ARG A 152 -6.35 -15.13 -10.81
CA ARG A 152 -7.22 -16.17 -10.26
C ARG A 152 -8.68 -15.69 -10.26
N PRO A 153 -9.64 -16.54 -10.65
CA PRO A 153 -11.05 -16.22 -10.52
C PRO A 153 -11.41 -15.79 -9.11
N GLY A 154 -12.14 -14.69 -8.99
CA GLY A 154 -12.47 -14.08 -7.70
C GLY A 154 -11.48 -13.05 -7.20
N THR A 155 -10.33 -12.86 -7.87
CA THR A 155 -9.47 -11.70 -7.59
C THR A 155 -10.27 -10.42 -7.81
N ARG A 156 -10.16 -9.50 -6.88
CA ARG A 156 -10.84 -8.21 -6.89
C ARG A 156 -9.89 -7.14 -7.42
N ILE A 157 -10.35 -6.33 -8.36
CA ILE A 157 -9.60 -5.19 -8.87
C ILE A 157 -10.44 -3.96 -8.60
N VAL A 158 -9.91 -3.02 -7.84
CA VAL A 158 -10.58 -1.75 -7.57
C VAL A 158 -9.75 -0.61 -8.15
N THR A 159 -10.39 0.23 -8.97
CA THR A 159 -9.72 1.35 -9.65
C THR A 159 -10.29 2.69 -9.18
N ASN A 160 -9.42 3.69 -9.10
CA ASN A 160 -9.79 5.08 -8.87
C ASN A 160 -10.03 5.79 -10.20
N GLY A 161 -11.20 6.41 -10.37
CA GLY A 161 -11.54 7.37 -11.42
C GLY A 161 -11.72 6.80 -12.81
N TYR A 162 -11.04 5.70 -13.17
CA TYR A 162 -11.06 5.16 -14.52
C TYR A 162 -11.53 3.71 -14.55
N GLN A 163 -12.33 3.40 -15.57
CA GLN A 163 -12.84 2.06 -15.82
C GLN A 163 -11.85 1.21 -16.63
N ILE A 164 -11.89 -0.11 -16.42
CA ILE A 164 -11.21 -1.07 -17.29
C ILE A 164 -12.07 -1.25 -18.55
N ALA A 165 -11.54 -0.86 -19.71
CA ALA A 165 -12.27 -0.87 -20.97
C ALA A 165 -12.84 -2.26 -21.29
N GLY A 166 -14.14 -2.30 -21.57
CA GLY A 166 -14.85 -3.54 -21.91
C GLY A 166 -15.10 -4.50 -20.74
N TRP A 167 -14.84 -4.08 -19.50
CA TRP A 167 -15.27 -4.81 -18.30
C TRP A 167 -16.42 -4.08 -17.62
N GLU A 168 -17.44 -4.83 -17.22
CA GLU A 168 -18.54 -4.29 -16.43
C GLU A 168 -18.15 -4.31 -14.94
N PRO A 169 -18.17 -3.18 -14.24
CA PRO A 169 -17.88 -3.15 -12.81
C PRO A 169 -18.96 -3.89 -12.02
N ALA A 170 -18.56 -4.69 -11.06
CA ALA A 170 -19.45 -5.35 -10.11
C ALA A 170 -20.08 -4.36 -9.13
N GLU A 171 -19.36 -3.26 -8.82
CA GLU A 171 -19.83 -2.17 -7.97
C GLU A 171 -19.19 -0.85 -8.42
N VAL A 172 -19.95 0.24 -8.30
CA VAL A 172 -19.48 1.62 -8.46
C VAL A 172 -19.73 2.36 -7.15
N GLY A 173 -18.68 2.96 -6.60
CA GLY A 173 -18.76 3.68 -5.35
C GLY A 173 -18.21 5.10 -5.47
N VAL A 174 -18.79 6.03 -4.72
CA VAL A 174 -18.32 7.40 -4.63
C VAL A 174 -17.87 7.67 -3.20
N ALA A 175 -16.70 8.28 -3.04
CA ALA A 175 -16.25 8.73 -1.73
C ALA A 175 -16.71 10.16 -1.48
N GLY A 176 -16.98 10.47 -0.20
CA GLY A 176 -17.25 11.82 0.29
C GLY A 176 -16.04 12.41 1.02
N GLY A 177 -16.26 13.42 1.83
CA GLY A 177 -15.21 14.02 2.67
C GLY A 177 -14.25 14.90 1.90
N ASP A 178 -12.95 14.57 1.93
CA ASP A 178 -11.87 15.28 1.23
C ASP A 178 -11.87 15.05 -0.29
N CYS A 179 -12.83 14.27 -0.77
CA CYS A 179 -12.95 13.88 -2.16
C CYS A 179 -13.84 14.85 -2.93
N ALA A 180 -13.35 15.30 -4.09
CA ALA A 180 -14.16 16.06 -5.03
C ALA A 180 -15.22 15.18 -5.71
N PRO A 181 -16.22 15.78 -6.43
CA PRO A 181 -17.32 15.04 -7.04
C PRO A 181 -16.93 13.91 -8.01
N TRP A 182 -15.67 13.91 -8.48
CA TRP A 182 -15.14 12.89 -9.40
C TRP A 182 -14.46 11.71 -8.70
N CYS A 183 -14.51 11.60 -7.38
CA CYS A 183 -13.93 10.51 -6.62
C CYS A 183 -14.78 9.25 -6.70
N THR A 184 -14.73 8.60 -7.85
CA THR A 184 -15.45 7.36 -8.14
C THR A 184 -14.49 6.19 -8.15
N ALA A 185 -14.84 5.13 -7.43
CA ALA A 185 -14.17 3.85 -7.49
C ALA A 185 -15.00 2.82 -8.25
N TYR A 186 -14.34 1.94 -8.98
CA TYR A 186 -14.95 0.84 -9.72
C TYR A 186 -14.36 -0.48 -9.26
N LEU A 187 -15.22 -1.39 -8.78
CA LEU A 187 -14.82 -2.73 -8.38
C LEU A 187 -15.11 -3.73 -9.49
N TYR A 188 -14.12 -4.56 -9.79
CA TYR A 188 -14.24 -5.68 -10.73
C TYR A 188 -13.90 -6.98 -10.01
N ILE A 189 -14.58 -8.06 -10.40
CA ILE A 189 -14.26 -9.42 -9.94
C ILE A 189 -13.79 -10.21 -11.16
N VAL A 190 -12.56 -10.74 -11.10
CA VAL A 190 -12.05 -11.58 -12.19
C VAL A 190 -12.97 -12.79 -12.38
N PRO A 191 -13.56 -12.97 -13.56
CA PRO A 191 -14.55 -14.01 -13.78
C PRO A 191 -13.93 -15.41 -13.76
N ARG A 192 -14.74 -16.40 -13.41
CA ARG A 192 -14.37 -17.80 -13.67
C ARG A 192 -14.27 -18.00 -15.18
N SER A 193 -13.17 -18.56 -15.65
CA SER A 193 -12.98 -18.85 -17.08
C SER A 193 -14.21 -19.55 -17.64
N ARG A 194 -14.68 -19.11 -18.83
CA ARG A 194 -15.83 -19.72 -19.50
C ARG A 194 -15.60 -21.17 -19.92
N SER A 195 -14.35 -21.66 -19.87
CA SER A 195 -13.99 -23.04 -20.23
C SER A 195 -14.63 -24.13 -19.36
N ASN A 196 -15.20 -23.78 -18.19
CA ASN A 196 -15.88 -24.72 -17.29
C ASN A 196 -17.39 -24.47 -17.17
N ARG A 197 -18.00 -23.74 -18.08
CA ARG A 197 -19.46 -23.66 -18.12
C ARG A 197 -19.97 -24.98 -18.73
N PRO A 198 -20.77 -25.83 -18.01
CA PRO A 198 -21.39 -26.97 -18.63
C PRO A 198 -22.26 -26.46 -19.80
N PRO A 199 -22.32 -27.18 -20.92
CA PRO A 199 -23.12 -26.77 -22.09
C PRO A 199 -24.54 -26.50 -21.62
N ALA A 200 -25.09 -25.34 -22.02
CA ALA A 200 -26.47 -25.01 -21.75
C ALA A 200 -27.35 -26.19 -22.23
N ARG A 201 -28.17 -26.77 -21.33
CA ARG A 201 -29.16 -27.77 -21.72
C ARG A 201 -30.04 -27.08 -22.76
N ARG A 202 -29.98 -27.53 -23.99
CA ARG A 202 -30.94 -27.12 -25.01
C ARG A 202 -32.32 -27.66 -24.60
N PRO A 203 -33.40 -26.88 -24.80
CA PRO A 203 -34.75 -27.28 -24.47
C PRO A 203 -35.22 -28.46 -25.36
#